data_552954eb293180286d489d8bc0d1b796
#
_entry.id   552954eb293180286d489d8bc0d1b796
#
_cell.length_a   1.000
_cell.length_b   1.000
_cell.length_c   1.000
_cell.angle_alpha   90.00
_cell.angle_beta   90.00
_cell.angle_gamma   90.00
#
_symmetry.space_group_name_H-M   'P 1'
#
loop_
_entity.id
_entity.type
_entity.pdbx_description
1 polymer ?
#
loop_
_entity_poly.entity_id
_entity_poly.type
_entity_poly.pdbx_seq_one_letter_code
_entity_poly.pdbx_strand_id
1 'polypeptide(L)'
;KEADNTQHIQKAIDEVGKYALDSEGIRGVVLLKAGRYNVDGTLNLTYDGVILRGEGNCFSDKDSTVLYGRNAAEKAKRLILMGNSSAHNWGNGKGDAQVNIVTQKVMPGDYSFQVEDASAYRAGDLICIKYPTTTAWLEAVWYGGNTKRNTDESKKWKTKDIDISYHRYVTKVEGNMIEVDAPIFYALDVQYAQAYIYKISNPETIRHNVGIENLHISFERSPENSTANVDQNCIYMSSLENSWVKGVSM
;
A
#
# COMPACT_ATOMS: atom_id res chain seq x y z
N LYS A 1 32.61 -18.97 2.55
CA LYS A 1 31.50 -18.01 2.59
C LYS A 1 30.29 -18.71 2.00
N GLU A 2 29.21 -18.88 2.73
CA GLU A 2 27.97 -19.47 2.21
C GLU A 2 27.45 -18.65 1.03
N ALA A 3 26.90 -19.33 0.02
CA ALA A 3 26.47 -18.69 -1.23
C ALA A 3 25.31 -17.70 -0.99
N ASP A 4 25.30 -16.59 -1.72
CA ASP A 4 24.17 -15.69 -1.85
C ASP A 4 23.14 -16.28 -2.81
N ASN A 5 21.90 -16.40 -2.37
CA ASN A 5 20.77 -16.97 -3.12
C ASN A 5 19.91 -15.89 -3.80
N THR A 6 20.22 -14.61 -3.62
CA THR A 6 19.39 -13.50 -4.16
C THR A 6 19.10 -13.68 -5.64
N GLN A 7 20.13 -13.82 -6.47
CA GLN A 7 19.99 -13.94 -7.91
C GLN A 7 19.25 -15.23 -8.32
N HIS A 8 19.48 -16.31 -7.58
CA HIS A 8 18.84 -17.58 -7.88
C HIS A 8 17.34 -17.55 -7.63
N ILE A 9 16.92 -17.01 -6.48
CA ILE A 9 15.49 -16.83 -6.15
C ILE A 9 14.85 -15.81 -7.09
N GLN A 10 15.54 -14.69 -7.37
CA GLN A 10 15.00 -13.66 -8.27
C GLN A 10 14.74 -14.23 -9.67
N LYS A 11 15.66 -15.03 -10.20
CA LYS A 11 15.47 -15.69 -11.50
C LYS A 11 14.23 -16.58 -11.53
N ALA A 12 13.93 -17.31 -10.46
CA ALA A 12 12.72 -18.11 -10.37
C ALA A 12 11.46 -17.23 -10.34
N ILE A 13 11.49 -16.11 -9.61
CA ILE A 13 10.40 -15.13 -9.58
C ILE A 13 10.17 -14.56 -10.98
N ASP A 14 11.24 -14.15 -11.66
CA ASP A 14 11.15 -13.56 -13.00
C ASP A 14 10.66 -14.58 -14.04
N GLU A 15 10.98 -15.85 -13.88
CA GLU A 15 10.51 -16.92 -14.78
C GLU A 15 8.99 -17.15 -14.61
N VAL A 16 8.51 -17.28 -13.38
CA VAL A 16 7.06 -17.39 -13.11
C VAL A 16 6.34 -16.13 -13.54
N GLY A 17 6.96 -14.95 -13.41
CA GLY A 17 6.44 -13.67 -13.88
C GLY A 17 6.13 -13.60 -15.38
N LYS A 18 6.69 -14.49 -16.21
CA LYS A 18 6.43 -14.56 -17.65
C LYS A 18 5.21 -15.40 -18.03
N TYR A 19 4.70 -16.23 -17.12
CA TYR A 19 3.55 -17.08 -17.41
C TYR A 19 2.28 -16.25 -17.60
N ALA A 20 1.31 -16.79 -18.32
CA ALA A 20 -0.01 -16.18 -18.44
C ALA A 20 -0.72 -16.21 -17.08
N LEU A 21 -1.58 -15.21 -16.83
CA LEU A 21 -2.50 -15.25 -15.70
C LEU A 21 -3.57 -16.32 -15.96
N ASP A 22 -3.92 -17.08 -14.93
CA ASP A 22 -5.09 -17.95 -14.95
C ASP A 22 -6.39 -17.17 -14.69
N SER A 23 -7.52 -17.88 -14.57
CA SER A 23 -8.83 -17.27 -14.31
C SER A 23 -8.93 -16.55 -12.96
N GLU A 24 -8.09 -16.91 -12.02
CA GLU A 24 -8.02 -16.30 -10.67
C GLU A 24 -7.02 -15.13 -10.61
N GLY A 25 -6.35 -14.85 -11.72
CA GLY A 25 -5.32 -13.82 -11.79
C GLY A 25 -3.98 -14.25 -11.19
N ILE A 26 -3.69 -15.54 -11.17
CA ILE A 26 -2.43 -16.12 -10.67
C ILE A 26 -1.54 -16.56 -11.84
N ARG A 27 -0.24 -16.30 -11.75
CA ARG A 27 0.78 -16.80 -12.70
C ARG A 27 1.41 -18.08 -12.21
N GLY A 28 1.60 -18.19 -10.91
CA GLY A 28 2.21 -19.37 -10.31
C GLY A 28 2.88 -19.10 -8.97
N VAL A 29 3.49 -20.16 -8.46
CA VAL A 29 4.14 -20.18 -7.16
C VAL A 29 5.62 -20.49 -7.33
N VAL A 30 6.48 -19.65 -6.76
CA VAL A 30 7.89 -19.97 -6.52
C VAL A 30 7.96 -20.66 -5.15
N LEU A 31 8.12 -21.97 -5.14
CA LEU A 31 8.24 -22.75 -3.93
C LEU A 31 9.70 -22.89 -3.50
N LEU A 32 10.01 -22.34 -2.34
CA LEU A 32 11.29 -22.53 -1.66
C LEU A 32 11.17 -23.71 -0.69
N LYS A 33 11.93 -24.77 -0.90
CA LYS A 33 11.99 -25.91 0.00
C LYS A 33 12.46 -25.52 1.39
N ALA A 34 12.24 -26.39 2.39
CA ALA A 34 12.82 -26.22 3.71
C ALA A 34 14.34 -26.05 3.61
N GLY A 35 14.88 -25.08 4.32
CA GLY A 35 16.29 -24.73 4.30
C GLY A 35 16.52 -23.24 4.53
N ARG A 36 17.77 -22.88 4.75
CA ARG A 36 18.21 -21.49 4.92
C ARG A 36 18.76 -20.93 3.62
N TYR A 37 18.20 -19.81 3.20
CA TYR A 37 18.59 -19.07 2.01
C TYR A 37 19.19 -17.73 2.42
N ASN A 38 20.49 -17.54 2.19
CA ASN A 38 21.14 -16.26 2.44
C ASN A 38 20.79 -15.27 1.33
N VAL A 39 20.33 -14.09 1.68
CA VAL A 39 19.89 -13.05 0.75
C VAL A 39 20.69 -11.77 1.04
N ASP A 40 21.59 -11.45 0.15
CA ASP A 40 22.46 -10.27 0.25
C ASP A 40 21.84 -9.04 -0.45
N GLY A 41 20.89 -9.27 -1.36
CA GLY A 41 20.17 -8.26 -2.13
C GLY A 41 18.70 -8.11 -1.70
N THR A 42 17.89 -7.55 -2.57
CA THR A 42 16.44 -7.44 -2.43
C THR A 42 15.77 -8.42 -3.40
N LEU A 43 14.78 -9.17 -2.93
CA LEU A 43 13.89 -9.96 -3.76
C LEU A 43 12.71 -9.08 -4.20
N ASN A 44 12.47 -9.00 -5.50
CA ASN A 44 11.47 -8.12 -6.10
C ASN A 44 10.29 -8.95 -6.62
N LEU A 45 9.16 -8.91 -5.92
CA LEU A 45 7.89 -9.48 -6.36
C LEU A 45 7.06 -8.40 -7.05
N THR A 46 7.40 -8.09 -8.31
CA THR A 46 6.85 -6.97 -9.08
C THR A 46 5.92 -7.41 -10.23
N TYR A 47 5.53 -8.66 -10.25
CA TYR A 47 4.61 -9.23 -11.24
C TYR A 47 3.27 -9.57 -10.60
N ASP A 48 2.18 -9.30 -11.32
CA ASP A 48 0.86 -9.73 -10.90
C ASP A 48 0.79 -11.26 -10.79
N GLY A 49 0.09 -11.76 -9.77
CA GLY A 49 -0.20 -13.19 -9.63
C GLY A 49 1.00 -14.08 -9.29
N VAL A 50 2.13 -13.51 -8.85
CA VAL A 50 3.28 -14.31 -8.41
C VAL A 50 3.27 -14.48 -6.90
N ILE A 51 3.39 -15.73 -6.46
CA ILE A 51 3.41 -16.11 -5.06
C ILE A 51 4.78 -16.68 -4.69
N LEU A 52 5.44 -16.12 -3.67
CA LEU A 52 6.62 -16.69 -3.04
C LEU A 52 6.18 -17.50 -1.83
N ARG A 53 6.40 -18.81 -1.86
CA ARG A 53 5.94 -19.73 -0.82
C ARG A 53 7.09 -20.55 -0.26
N GLY A 54 7.15 -20.68 1.06
CA GLY A 54 8.01 -21.62 1.76
C GLY A 54 7.26 -22.87 2.20
N GLU A 55 7.98 -23.83 2.77
CA GLU A 55 7.41 -25.07 3.33
C GLU A 55 7.11 -24.97 4.83
N GLY A 56 7.50 -23.87 5.51
CA GLY A 56 7.21 -23.64 6.92
C GLY A 56 7.77 -22.32 7.39
N ASN A 57 7.30 -21.84 8.53
CA ASN A 57 7.59 -20.51 9.07
C ASN A 57 8.26 -20.52 10.46
N CYS A 58 8.82 -21.65 10.90
CA CYS A 58 9.58 -21.73 12.15
C CYS A 58 11.02 -21.25 11.94
N PHE A 59 11.70 -20.89 13.03
CA PHE A 59 13.14 -20.56 13.01
C PHE A 59 13.99 -21.84 12.94
N SER A 60 13.60 -22.80 12.14
CA SER A 60 14.33 -24.07 11.94
C SER A 60 14.46 -24.32 10.46
N ASP A 61 15.67 -24.32 9.96
CA ASP A 61 15.98 -24.62 8.56
C ASP A 61 15.81 -26.09 8.16
N LYS A 62 15.53 -26.98 9.12
CA LYS A 62 15.23 -28.40 8.83
C LYS A 62 13.82 -28.61 8.31
N ASP A 63 12.85 -27.88 8.90
CA ASP A 63 11.42 -28.09 8.68
C ASP A 63 10.73 -26.84 8.12
N SER A 64 11.48 -25.80 7.85
CA SER A 64 10.95 -24.51 7.43
C SER A 64 11.86 -23.80 6.43
N THR A 65 11.28 -22.89 5.69
CA THR A 65 12.02 -22.02 4.78
C THR A 65 12.44 -20.75 5.50
N VAL A 66 13.73 -20.52 5.61
CA VAL A 66 14.31 -19.35 6.27
C VAL A 66 14.98 -18.46 5.24
N LEU A 67 14.45 -17.26 5.02
CA LEU A 67 15.14 -16.20 4.30
C LEU A 67 16.01 -15.41 5.28
N TYR A 68 17.30 -15.45 5.10
CA TYR A 68 18.26 -14.82 6.00
C TYR A 68 18.94 -13.63 5.30
N GLY A 69 18.53 -12.43 5.66
CA GLY A 69 19.11 -11.19 5.14
C GLY A 69 20.49 -10.95 5.70
N ARG A 70 21.48 -10.82 4.82
CA ARG A 70 22.85 -10.44 5.18
C ARG A 70 23.14 -9.01 4.70
N ASN A 71 24.31 -8.48 5.06
CA ASN A 71 24.75 -7.11 4.73
C ASN A 71 23.83 -6.02 5.34
N ALA A 72 23.50 -6.22 6.62
CA ALA A 72 22.66 -5.30 7.40
C ALA A 72 23.19 -3.85 7.46
N ALA A 73 24.44 -3.63 7.13
CA ALA A 73 25.09 -2.31 7.14
C ALA A 73 24.70 -1.40 5.97
N GLU A 74 24.05 -1.93 4.93
CA GLU A 74 23.55 -1.10 3.82
C GLU A 74 22.27 -0.39 4.24
N LYS A 75 22.30 0.94 4.21
CA LYS A 75 21.15 1.79 4.56
C LYS A 75 19.91 1.44 3.73
N ALA A 76 18.76 1.42 4.40
CA ALA A 76 17.43 1.26 3.79
C ALA A 76 17.26 -0.01 2.94
N LYS A 77 17.88 -1.12 3.34
CA LYS A 77 17.72 -2.39 2.64
C LYS A 77 16.32 -2.95 2.91
N ARG A 78 15.65 -3.32 1.85
CA ARG A 78 14.43 -4.11 1.87
C ARG A 78 14.80 -5.54 1.52
N LEU A 79 14.43 -6.53 2.33
CA LEU A 79 14.69 -7.91 1.97
C LEU A 79 13.76 -8.34 0.83
N ILE A 80 12.48 -8.00 0.94
CA ILE A 80 11.49 -8.26 -0.10
C ILE A 80 10.76 -6.94 -0.44
N LEU A 81 10.76 -6.59 -1.71
CA LEU A 81 9.87 -5.58 -2.29
C LEU A 81 8.68 -6.31 -2.92
N MET A 82 7.49 -6.06 -2.42
CA MET A 82 6.24 -6.60 -2.92
C MET A 82 5.45 -5.47 -3.59
N GLY A 83 5.16 -5.61 -4.89
CA GLY A 83 4.46 -4.62 -5.68
C GLY A 83 5.37 -3.73 -6.51
N ASN A 84 5.08 -2.44 -6.56
CA ASN A 84 5.81 -1.50 -7.40
C ASN A 84 6.24 -0.27 -6.60
N SER A 85 7.43 0.24 -6.88
CA SER A 85 7.94 1.48 -6.29
C SER A 85 7.54 2.74 -7.09
N SER A 86 6.66 2.62 -8.08
CA SER A 86 6.17 3.75 -8.87
C SER A 86 5.48 4.77 -7.97
N ALA A 87 5.74 6.04 -8.23
CA ALA A 87 5.09 7.10 -7.52
C ALA A 87 3.65 7.29 -8.05
N HIS A 88 2.69 7.31 -7.13
CA HIS A 88 1.30 7.67 -7.40
C HIS A 88 0.93 8.94 -6.63
N ASN A 89 -0.08 9.63 -7.10
CA ASN A 89 -0.63 10.82 -6.42
C ASN A 89 -1.65 10.45 -5.32
N TRP A 90 -1.34 9.44 -4.51
CA TRP A 90 -2.25 8.78 -3.55
C TRP A 90 -3.06 9.72 -2.65
N GLY A 91 -2.54 10.77 -2.19
CA GLY A 91 -3.26 11.66 -1.29
C GLY A 91 -2.65 13.06 -1.22
N ASN A 92 -1.52 13.25 -1.86
CA ASN A 92 -0.68 14.43 -1.69
C ASN A 92 -0.75 15.42 -2.85
N GLY A 93 -1.41 15.04 -3.95
CA GLY A 93 -1.29 15.75 -5.20
C GLY A 93 -2.55 16.45 -5.66
N LYS A 94 -2.32 17.34 -6.59
CA LYS A 94 -3.32 17.71 -7.58
C LYS A 94 -3.31 16.55 -8.58
N GLY A 95 -4.41 15.82 -8.65
CA GLY A 95 -4.56 14.75 -9.62
C GLY A 95 -5.10 15.29 -10.94
N ASP A 96 -5.00 14.48 -11.95
CA ASP A 96 -5.66 14.76 -13.22
C ASP A 96 -7.18 14.80 -13.01
N ALA A 97 -7.84 15.70 -13.73
CA ALA A 97 -9.29 15.88 -13.69
C ALA A 97 -9.87 16.19 -12.29
N GLN A 98 -9.17 16.97 -11.47
CA GLN A 98 -9.69 17.35 -10.17
C GLN A 98 -11.01 18.11 -10.29
N VAL A 99 -12.03 17.68 -9.51
CA VAL A 99 -13.37 18.30 -9.50
C VAL A 99 -13.98 18.22 -8.10
N ASN A 100 -14.73 19.25 -7.72
CA ASN A 100 -15.39 19.32 -6.43
C ASN A 100 -16.62 18.40 -6.36
N ILE A 101 -16.86 17.84 -5.18
CA ILE A 101 -18.12 17.17 -4.84
C ILE A 101 -19.12 18.24 -4.45
N VAL A 102 -20.25 18.34 -5.18
CA VAL A 102 -21.28 19.34 -4.96
C VAL A 102 -22.44 18.85 -4.08
N THR A 103 -22.52 17.57 -3.80
CA THR A 103 -23.44 17.04 -2.79
C THR A 103 -23.14 17.70 -1.44
N GLN A 104 -24.11 18.40 -0.86
CA GLN A 104 -23.92 19.19 0.37
C GLN A 104 -23.39 18.35 1.52
N LYS A 105 -23.85 17.10 1.63
CA LYS A 105 -23.40 16.15 2.63
C LYS A 105 -23.49 14.73 2.08
N VAL A 106 -22.35 14.05 1.98
CA VAL A 106 -22.28 12.63 1.68
C VAL A 106 -22.09 11.89 2.99
N MET A 107 -22.96 10.90 3.27
CA MET A 107 -22.94 10.18 4.52
C MET A 107 -22.07 8.93 4.48
N PRO A 108 -21.52 8.48 5.62
CA PRO A 108 -20.95 7.15 5.70
C PRO A 108 -22.01 6.09 5.32
N GLY A 109 -21.63 5.20 4.39
CA GLY A 109 -22.52 4.21 3.81
C GLY A 109 -23.03 4.55 2.42
N ASP A 110 -22.96 5.80 1.99
CA ASP A 110 -23.32 6.21 0.62
C ASP A 110 -22.33 5.64 -0.40
N TYR A 111 -22.82 5.28 -1.56
CA TYR A 111 -22.04 4.80 -2.71
C TYR A 111 -21.98 5.82 -3.85
N SER A 112 -22.64 6.94 -3.74
CA SER A 112 -22.73 7.93 -4.83
C SER A 112 -22.72 9.36 -4.32
N PHE A 113 -22.24 10.26 -5.17
CA PHE A 113 -22.23 11.69 -4.94
C PHE A 113 -22.21 12.45 -6.26
N GLN A 114 -22.69 13.68 -6.27
CA GLN A 114 -22.59 14.59 -7.42
C GLN A 114 -21.30 15.39 -7.39
N VAL A 115 -20.71 15.59 -8.57
CA VAL A 115 -19.58 16.49 -8.81
C VAL A 115 -19.96 17.65 -9.71
N GLU A 116 -19.13 18.68 -9.76
CA GLU A 116 -19.35 19.85 -10.65
C GLU A 116 -19.39 19.44 -12.14
N ASP A 117 -18.47 18.58 -12.55
CA ASP A 117 -18.34 18.06 -13.90
C ASP A 117 -17.75 16.63 -13.89
N ALA A 118 -18.52 15.65 -14.29
CA ALA A 118 -18.08 14.26 -14.39
C ALA A 118 -17.58 13.86 -15.79
N SER A 119 -17.49 14.77 -16.76
CA SER A 119 -17.19 14.47 -18.17
C SER A 119 -15.83 13.77 -18.37
N ALA A 120 -14.89 13.98 -17.46
CA ALA A 120 -13.57 13.34 -17.49
C ALA A 120 -13.56 11.93 -16.86
N TYR A 121 -14.66 11.49 -16.23
CA TYR A 121 -14.72 10.23 -15.46
C TYR A 121 -15.51 9.16 -16.19
N ARG A 122 -15.13 7.90 -15.96
CA ARG A 122 -15.82 6.71 -16.50
C ARG A 122 -15.71 5.54 -15.53
N ALA A 123 -16.56 4.53 -15.71
CA ALA A 123 -16.45 3.27 -14.98
C ALA A 123 -15.05 2.63 -15.18
N GLY A 124 -14.46 2.13 -14.11
CA GLY A 124 -13.12 1.59 -14.04
C GLY A 124 -12.03 2.60 -13.66
N ASP A 125 -12.32 3.91 -13.62
CA ASP A 125 -11.34 4.89 -13.14
C ASP A 125 -11.06 4.70 -11.65
N LEU A 126 -9.79 4.64 -11.27
CA LEU A 126 -9.36 4.70 -9.88
C LEU A 126 -9.22 6.18 -9.47
N ILE A 127 -9.97 6.58 -8.47
CA ILE A 127 -10.01 7.94 -7.97
C ILE A 127 -9.55 8.03 -6.51
N CYS A 128 -9.00 9.18 -6.15
CA CYS A 128 -8.86 9.58 -4.77
C CYS A 128 -10.02 10.52 -4.41
N ILE A 129 -10.70 10.21 -3.33
CA ILE A 129 -11.67 11.11 -2.69
C ILE A 129 -10.92 11.81 -1.58
N LYS A 130 -10.87 13.13 -1.63
CA LYS A 130 -10.12 13.92 -0.66
C LYS A 130 -11.04 14.91 0.07
N TYR A 131 -10.96 14.89 1.39
CA TYR A 131 -11.61 15.82 2.29
C TYR A 131 -10.53 16.57 3.08
N PRO A 132 -10.23 17.83 2.70
CA PRO A 132 -9.10 18.56 3.25
C PRO A 132 -9.37 19.02 4.68
N THR A 133 -8.33 19.07 5.50
CA THR A 133 -8.38 19.65 6.83
C THR A 133 -8.44 21.18 6.73
N THR A 134 -9.57 21.75 7.08
CA THR A 134 -9.78 23.21 7.19
C THR A 134 -9.79 23.66 8.65
N THR A 135 -9.71 24.95 8.90
CA THR A 135 -9.90 25.51 10.25
C THR A 135 -11.26 25.16 10.82
N ALA A 136 -12.34 25.26 10.02
CA ALA A 136 -13.69 24.91 10.46
C ALA A 136 -13.82 23.44 10.86
N TRP A 137 -13.19 22.55 10.10
CA TRP A 137 -13.15 21.13 10.43
C TRP A 137 -12.35 20.87 11.72
N LEU A 138 -11.18 21.50 11.86
CA LEU A 138 -10.34 21.36 13.06
C LEU A 138 -11.08 21.81 14.32
N GLU A 139 -11.79 22.94 14.24
CA GLU A 139 -12.60 23.44 15.35
C GLU A 139 -13.70 22.44 15.73
N ALA A 140 -14.40 21.88 14.75
CA ALA A 140 -15.46 20.91 14.97
C ALA A 140 -14.97 19.63 15.68
N VAL A 141 -13.74 19.18 15.40
CA VAL A 141 -13.12 18.04 16.07
C VAL A 141 -12.18 18.41 17.21
N TRP A 142 -12.23 19.66 17.66
CA TRP A 142 -11.44 20.21 18.78
C TRP A 142 -9.93 19.96 18.62
N TYR A 143 -9.43 20.14 17.42
CA TYR A 143 -8.01 19.94 17.10
C TYR A 143 -7.46 18.59 17.59
N GLY A 144 -8.21 17.51 17.41
CA GLY A 144 -7.87 16.17 17.90
C GLY A 144 -8.08 16.00 19.41
N GLY A 145 -8.94 16.81 20.03
CA GLY A 145 -9.22 16.78 21.46
C GLY A 145 -8.18 17.49 22.33
N ASN A 146 -7.21 18.15 21.73
CA ASN A 146 -6.08 18.78 22.45
C ASN A 146 -6.44 20.14 23.07
N THR A 147 -7.50 20.83 22.62
CA THR A 147 -7.87 22.18 23.11
C THR A 147 -8.34 22.19 24.56
N LYS A 148 -8.91 21.09 25.07
CA LYS A 148 -9.39 21.03 26.44
C LYS A 148 -8.43 20.40 27.44
N ARG A 149 -7.48 19.60 26.98
CA ARG A 149 -6.58 18.82 27.82
C ARG A 149 -5.12 19.26 27.76
N ASN A 150 -4.76 19.99 26.74
CA ASN A 150 -3.38 20.38 26.52
C ASN A 150 -3.31 21.80 25.99
N THR A 151 -2.67 22.69 26.69
CA THR A 151 -2.41 24.07 26.29
C THR A 151 -1.19 24.20 25.36
N ASP A 152 -0.51 23.08 25.08
CA ASP A 152 0.65 23.06 24.20
C ASP A 152 0.23 23.16 22.73
N GLU A 153 0.39 24.34 22.16
CA GLU A 153 0.06 24.64 20.78
C GLU A 153 0.81 23.75 19.76
N SER A 154 1.99 23.21 20.16
CA SER A 154 2.78 22.34 19.29
C SER A 154 2.13 20.98 19.02
N LYS A 155 1.18 20.58 19.86
CA LYS A 155 0.45 19.30 19.79
C LYS A 155 -0.93 19.41 19.11
N LYS A 156 -1.35 20.61 18.78
CA LYS A 156 -2.59 20.83 18.04
C LYS A 156 -2.40 20.46 16.57
N TRP A 157 -3.39 19.78 16.03
CA TRP A 157 -3.46 19.52 14.60
C TRP A 157 -3.57 20.83 13.82
N LYS A 158 -2.92 20.89 12.68
CA LYS A 158 -2.92 22.05 11.78
C LYS A 158 -3.59 21.66 10.46
N THR A 159 -4.00 22.68 9.70
CA THR A 159 -4.48 22.48 8.33
C THR A 159 -3.44 21.75 7.49
N LYS A 160 -3.87 20.77 6.70
CA LYS A 160 -3.05 19.86 5.85
C LYS A 160 -2.29 18.77 6.58
N ASP A 161 -2.30 18.72 7.92
CA ASP A 161 -1.62 17.66 8.66
C ASP A 161 -2.36 16.31 8.53
N ILE A 162 -3.71 16.34 8.43
CA ILE A 162 -4.58 15.18 8.55
C ILE A 162 -5.68 15.18 7.49
N ASP A 163 -5.35 15.49 6.26
CA ASP A 163 -6.33 15.37 5.17
C ASP A 163 -6.86 13.94 5.09
N ILE A 164 -8.18 13.79 5.01
CA ILE A 164 -8.81 12.50 4.81
C ILE A 164 -8.76 12.18 3.32
N SER A 165 -8.05 11.10 2.98
CA SER A 165 -7.90 10.67 1.60
C SER A 165 -8.10 9.16 1.50
N TYR A 166 -8.86 8.70 0.53
CA TYR A 166 -9.09 7.28 0.28
C TYR A 166 -9.46 7.03 -1.17
N HIS A 167 -9.26 5.80 -1.62
CA HIS A 167 -9.39 5.42 -3.01
C HIS A 167 -10.66 4.62 -3.25
N ARG A 168 -11.25 4.81 -4.45
CA ARG A 168 -12.41 4.08 -4.92
C ARG A 168 -12.31 3.87 -6.42
N TYR A 169 -12.85 2.77 -6.90
CA TYR A 169 -13.11 2.62 -8.32
C TYR A 169 -14.49 3.19 -8.66
N VAL A 170 -14.56 3.95 -9.74
CA VAL A 170 -15.82 4.41 -10.30
C VAL A 170 -16.52 3.20 -10.92
N THR A 171 -17.75 2.91 -10.50
CA THR A 171 -18.57 1.82 -11.06
C THR A 171 -19.54 2.34 -12.11
N LYS A 172 -20.03 3.57 -11.94
CA LYS A 172 -20.99 4.20 -12.87
C LYS A 172 -20.82 5.71 -12.87
N VAL A 173 -21.07 6.31 -14.06
CA VAL A 173 -21.23 7.77 -14.22
C VAL A 173 -22.55 8.02 -14.94
N GLU A 174 -23.40 8.87 -14.38
CA GLU A 174 -24.72 9.22 -14.93
C GLU A 174 -24.97 10.72 -14.77
N GLY A 175 -24.81 11.48 -15.86
CA GLY A 175 -24.68 12.92 -15.77
C GLY A 175 -23.48 13.32 -14.92
N ASN A 176 -23.71 14.09 -13.87
CA ASN A 176 -22.68 14.47 -12.89
C ASN A 176 -22.70 13.60 -11.62
N MET A 177 -23.47 12.51 -11.61
CA MET A 177 -23.49 11.55 -10.52
C MET A 177 -22.41 10.50 -10.73
N ILE A 178 -21.57 10.29 -9.74
CA ILE A 178 -20.54 9.23 -9.69
C ILE A 178 -20.95 8.21 -8.66
N GLU A 179 -20.94 6.93 -9.03
CA GLU A 179 -21.10 5.78 -8.13
C GLU A 179 -19.76 5.06 -8.00
N VAL A 180 -19.47 4.53 -6.81
CA VAL A 180 -18.19 3.92 -6.46
C VAL A 180 -18.35 2.50 -5.92
N ASP A 181 -17.28 1.71 -5.99
CA ASP A 181 -17.21 0.27 -5.66
C ASP A 181 -17.38 -0.06 -4.18
N ALA A 182 -17.09 0.89 -3.30
CA ALA A 182 -17.19 0.71 -1.87
C ALA A 182 -17.72 1.97 -1.19
N PRO A 183 -18.44 1.86 -0.06
CA PRO A 183 -19.11 2.99 0.56
C PRO A 183 -18.13 4.07 1.03
N ILE A 184 -18.63 5.29 1.09
CA ILE A 184 -17.98 6.41 1.77
C ILE A 184 -17.90 6.04 3.27
N PHE A 185 -16.73 6.18 3.88
CA PHE A 185 -16.55 5.83 5.30
C PHE A 185 -16.50 7.05 6.22
N TYR A 186 -16.32 8.24 5.67
CA TYR A 186 -16.28 9.48 6.44
C TYR A 186 -17.26 10.50 5.86
N ALA A 187 -18.04 11.20 6.71
CA ALA A 187 -18.97 12.21 6.25
C ALA A 187 -18.26 13.37 5.54
N LEU A 188 -18.62 13.62 4.28
CA LEU A 188 -18.12 14.74 3.50
C LEU A 188 -19.16 15.86 3.60
N ASP A 189 -18.96 16.80 4.51
CA ASP A 189 -19.89 17.90 4.78
C ASP A 189 -19.27 19.23 4.33
N VAL A 190 -19.88 19.84 3.34
CA VAL A 190 -19.43 21.10 2.75
C VAL A 190 -19.35 22.25 3.77
N GLN A 191 -20.10 22.14 4.86
CA GLN A 191 -20.06 23.11 5.95
C GLN A 191 -18.67 23.24 6.57
N TYR A 192 -17.91 22.13 6.61
CA TYR A 192 -16.60 22.11 7.24
C TYR A 192 -15.45 22.14 6.23
N ALA A 193 -15.60 21.46 5.09
CA ALA A 193 -14.59 21.45 4.04
C ALA A 193 -15.18 21.07 2.68
N GLN A 194 -14.64 21.64 1.62
CA GLN A 194 -14.96 21.26 0.26
C GLN A 194 -14.23 19.98 -0.12
N ALA A 195 -14.96 18.85 -0.16
CA ALA A 195 -14.45 17.61 -0.69
C ALA A 195 -14.27 17.67 -2.21
N TYR A 196 -13.32 16.92 -2.72
CA TYR A 196 -13.08 16.79 -4.16
C TYR A 196 -12.54 15.42 -4.51
N ILE A 197 -12.59 15.10 -5.80
CA ILE A 197 -11.99 13.88 -6.35
C ILE A 197 -10.95 14.24 -7.41
N TYR A 198 -10.07 13.29 -7.67
CA TYR A 198 -9.13 13.31 -8.79
C TYR A 198 -8.74 11.88 -9.19
N LYS A 199 -8.25 11.71 -10.42
CA LYS A 199 -7.77 10.41 -10.88
C LYS A 199 -6.40 10.07 -10.31
N ILE A 200 -6.20 8.80 -9.95
CA ILE A 200 -4.88 8.30 -9.57
C ILE A 200 -4.01 8.17 -10.82
N SER A 201 -2.77 8.69 -10.72
CA SER A 201 -1.79 8.57 -11.79
C SER A 201 -1.22 7.16 -11.89
N ASN A 202 -0.96 6.69 -13.11
CA ASN A 202 -0.33 5.42 -13.42
C ASN A 202 -0.97 4.19 -12.75
N PRO A 203 -2.32 4.03 -12.73
CA PRO A 203 -2.99 2.92 -12.04
C PRO A 203 -2.57 1.55 -12.59
N GLU A 204 -2.14 1.48 -13.86
CA GLU A 204 -1.63 0.27 -14.51
C GLU A 204 -0.33 -0.26 -13.89
N THR A 205 0.32 0.52 -13.06
CA THR A 205 1.55 0.09 -12.36
C THR A 205 1.26 -0.55 -11.00
N ILE A 206 0.02 -0.52 -10.52
CA ILE A 206 -0.44 -1.25 -9.33
C ILE A 206 -0.39 -2.75 -9.62
N ARG A 207 0.14 -3.52 -8.69
CA ARG A 207 0.25 -4.98 -8.82
C ARG A 207 -0.88 -5.66 -8.07
N HIS A 208 -1.36 -6.77 -8.65
CA HIS A 208 -2.49 -7.52 -8.13
C HIS A 208 -2.11 -8.95 -7.80
N ASN A 209 -2.76 -9.53 -6.80
CA ASN A 209 -2.66 -10.95 -6.46
C ASN A 209 -1.22 -11.42 -6.19
N VAL A 210 -0.40 -10.56 -5.59
CA VAL A 210 0.97 -10.93 -5.18
C VAL A 210 0.93 -11.52 -3.77
N GLY A 211 1.60 -12.64 -3.55
CA GLY A 211 1.55 -13.36 -2.28
C GLY A 211 2.92 -13.71 -1.70
N ILE A 212 3.01 -13.70 -0.36
CA ILE A 212 4.12 -14.28 0.39
C ILE A 212 3.53 -15.22 1.43
N GLU A 213 4.01 -16.47 1.47
CA GLU A 213 3.41 -17.51 2.31
C GLU A 213 4.43 -18.42 2.96
N ASN A 214 4.12 -18.84 4.20
CA ASN A 214 4.73 -19.97 4.92
C ASN A 214 6.26 -19.96 4.94
N LEU A 215 6.88 -18.84 5.34
CA LEU A 215 8.32 -18.72 5.49
C LEU A 215 8.71 -17.90 6.71
N HIS A 216 9.93 -18.07 7.18
CA HIS A 216 10.53 -17.26 8.23
C HIS A 216 11.52 -16.26 7.62
N ILE A 217 11.50 -15.03 8.14
CA ILE A 217 12.46 -13.98 7.78
C ILE A 217 13.30 -13.63 8.99
N SER A 218 14.61 -13.61 8.82
CA SER A 218 15.53 -13.12 9.84
C SER A 218 16.71 -12.38 9.20
N PHE A 219 17.44 -11.66 10.02
CA PHE A 219 18.59 -10.87 9.59
C PHE A 219 19.85 -11.20 10.38
N GLU A 220 20.98 -11.04 9.72
CA GLU A 220 22.26 -11.04 10.37
C GLU A 220 22.31 -9.90 11.41
N ARG A 221 22.66 -10.24 12.63
CA ARG A 221 22.87 -9.23 13.66
C ARG A 221 24.17 -8.47 13.37
N SER A 222 24.10 -7.15 13.31
CA SER A 222 25.31 -6.34 13.29
C SER A 222 26.09 -6.55 14.60
N PRO A 223 27.40 -6.85 14.53
CA PRO A 223 28.22 -6.98 15.72
C PRO A 223 28.39 -5.68 16.49
N GLU A 224 28.15 -4.55 15.87
CA GLU A 224 28.17 -3.24 16.50
C GLU A 224 26.75 -2.85 16.91
N ASN A 225 26.54 -2.59 18.19
CA ASN A 225 25.29 -2.06 18.77
C ASN A 225 24.92 -0.65 18.25
N SER A 226 25.16 -0.36 17.00
CA SER A 226 24.75 0.90 16.42
C SER A 226 23.27 0.82 16.03
N THR A 227 22.41 1.36 16.87
CA THR A 227 21.00 1.60 16.60
C THR A 227 20.78 2.53 15.38
N ALA A 228 21.84 3.07 14.82
CA ALA A 228 21.82 4.08 13.79
C ALA A 228 21.59 3.54 12.35
N ASN A 229 21.63 2.24 12.11
CA ASN A 229 21.66 1.68 10.75
C ASN A 229 20.74 0.47 10.52
N VAL A 230 19.71 0.28 11.34
CA VAL A 230 18.79 -0.87 11.20
C VAL A 230 17.46 -0.45 10.56
N ASP A 231 17.50 0.31 9.48
CA ASP A 231 16.34 0.54 8.64
C ASP A 231 16.15 -0.64 7.66
N GLN A 232 15.98 -1.83 8.23
CA GLN A 232 15.71 -3.01 7.39
C GLN A 232 14.23 -3.34 7.43
N ASN A 233 13.59 -3.20 6.29
CA ASN A 233 12.23 -3.69 6.11
C ASN A 233 12.30 -5.16 5.70
N CYS A 234 11.71 -6.05 6.48
CA CYS A 234 11.53 -7.45 6.08
C CYS A 234 10.78 -7.53 4.77
N ILE A 235 9.59 -6.94 4.75
CA ILE A 235 8.72 -6.85 3.58
C ILE A 235 8.31 -5.40 3.42
N TYR A 236 8.56 -4.83 2.26
CA TYR A 236 8.06 -3.53 1.86
C TYR A 236 6.98 -3.68 0.82
N MET A 237 5.76 -3.27 1.15
CA MET A 237 4.59 -3.36 0.29
C MET A 237 4.25 -1.98 -0.27
N SER A 238 4.10 -1.88 -1.57
CA SER A 238 3.76 -0.62 -2.25
C SER A 238 3.02 -0.87 -3.55
N SER A 239 1.99 -0.05 -3.82
CA SER A 239 1.19 -0.12 -5.04
C SER A 239 0.67 -1.53 -5.32
N LEU A 240 -0.13 -2.04 -4.37
CA LEU A 240 -0.68 -3.40 -4.37
C LEU A 240 -2.18 -3.40 -4.14
N GLU A 241 -2.86 -4.31 -4.81
CA GLU A 241 -4.25 -4.68 -4.55
C GLU A 241 -4.41 -6.19 -4.46
N ASN A 242 -5.39 -6.68 -3.71
CA ASN A 242 -5.71 -8.11 -3.55
C ASN A 242 -4.49 -8.99 -3.23
N SER A 243 -3.54 -8.44 -2.49
CA SER A 243 -2.25 -9.07 -2.20
C SER A 243 -2.15 -9.45 -0.73
N TRP A 244 -1.30 -10.43 -0.39
CA TRP A 244 -1.31 -10.97 0.97
C TRP A 244 0.06 -11.41 1.47
N VAL A 245 0.20 -11.38 2.79
CA VAL A 245 1.27 -12.03 3.55
C VAL A 245 0.61 -12.97 4.55
N LYS A 246 0.85 -14.28 4.43
CA LYS A 246 0.17 -15.31 5.21
C LYS A 246 1.14 -16.34 5.77
N GLY A 247 1.05 -16.63 7.08
CA GLY A 247 1.90 -17.63 7.71
C GLY A 247 3.39 -17.25 7.66
N VAL A 248 3.71 -15.97 7.78
CA VAL A 248 5.10 -15.47 7.81
C VAL A 248 5.45 -15.10 9.23
N SER A 249 6.63 -15.54 9.70
CA SER A 249 7.23 -15.14 10.97
C SER A 249 8.51 -14.32 10.74
N MET A 250 8.84 -13.45 11.70
CA MET A 250 9.99 -12.54 11.63
C MET A 250 10.72 -12.47 12.98
#